data_de8a565f4900b73ae5769b69bc686dec
#
_entry.id   de8a565f4900b73ae5769b69bc686dec
#
_cell.length_a   1.000
_cell.length_b   1.000
_cell.length_c   1.000
_cell.angle_alpha   90.00
_cell.angle_beta   90.00
_cell.angle_gamma   90.00
#
_symmetry.space_group_name_H-M   'P 1'
#
loop_
_entity.id
_entity.type
_entity.pdbx_description
1 polymer ?
#
loop_
_entity_poly.entity_id
_entity_poly.type
_entity_poly.pdbx_seq_one_letter_code
_entity_poly.pdbx_strand_id
1 'polypeptide(L)'
;MLNNTGRHIKLQETLERNVLHGLSMEWEHALWVLDEAERRKMKKPLFSLRDMGTKLGTWSKEKNEISLNREHVLNCPWDDTREILLHEMAHQYADQVLHSQGEAPHGPLFRKACLRMRANPSATGHVRTLHERLRDKPRDRHDRHLMRIKKLMSLAESKNRNEAEAAMAKAHDLMKKYNLQLLTQSRSREFISVFVGKPALRHFREFYYIANLLQDYYFVQGLWVSAYVLEKGKMGRVLEISGARRNIKIATYVYAFVNRYIDSQWRAYTRDKKLNRHRKSDFAVGLVEGFSNKLARRENAKIANRASETRALIKFEDPLLGEYMAHRY
;
A
#
# COMPACT_ATOMS: atom_id res chain seq x y z
N MET A 1 -27.06 3.74 -31.85
CA MET A 1 -26.29 2.75 -31.05
C MET A 1 -24.80 2.66 -31.42
N LEU A 2 -24.38 3.07 -32.60
CA LEU A 2 -22.96 3.02 -33.07
C LEU A 2 -21.99 3.99 -32.33
N ASN A 3 -22.48 5.07 -31.73
CA ASN A 3 -21.64 6.07 -31.05
C ASN A 3 -21.07 5.63 -29.68
N ASN A 4 -21.67 4.68 -29.02
CA ASN A 4 -21.20 4.24 -27.70
C ASN A 4 -20.01 3.28 -27.79
N THR A 5 -20.02 2.37 -28.74
CA THR A 5 -18.93 1.38 -28.96
C THR A 5 -17.64 2.07 -29.38
N GLY A 6 -17.68 3.04 -30.29
CA GLY A 6 -16.51 3.80 -30.70
C GLY A 6 -15.91 4.67 -29.58
N ARG A 7 -16.75 5.16 -28.67
CA ARG A 7 -16.31 5.93 -27.50
C ARG A 7 -15.63 5.02 -26.45
N HIS A 8 -16.13 3.81 -26.26
CA HIS A 8 -15.51 2.81 -25.37
C HIS A 8 -14.14 2.37 -25.87
N ILE A 9 -14.00 2.08 -27.19
CA ILE A 9 -12.73 1.68 -27.81
C ILE A 9 -11.68 2.78 -27.63
N LYS A 10 -12.00 4.03 -27.95
CA LYS A 10 -11.07 5.17 -27.77
C LYS A 10 -10.65 5.38 -26.30
N LEU A 11 -11.57 5.16 -25.37
CA LEU A 11 -11.27 5.28 -23.94
C LEU A 11 -10.31 4.18 -23.50
N GLN A 12 -10.52 2.95 -23.95
CA GLN A 12 -9.64 1.82 -23.67
C GLN A 12 -8.25 2.01 -24.25
N GLU A 13 -8.15 2.41 -25.53
CA GLU A 13 -6.85 2.73 -26.17
C GLU A 13 -6.09 3.83 -25.43
N THR A 14 -6.79 4.86 -24.97
CA THR A 14 -6.20 5.93 -24.18
C THR A 14 -5.70 5.42 -22.83
N LEU A 15 -6.47 4.57 -22.18
CA LEU A 15 -6.09 3.96 -20.90
C LEU A 15 -4.86 3.06 -21.07
N GLU A 16 -4.84 2.19 -22.08
CA GLU A 16 -3.69 1.31 -22.36
C GLU A 16 -2.43 2.12 -22.69
N ARG A 17 -2.54 3.19 -23.46
CA ARG A 17 -1.43 4.11 -23.72
C ARG A 17 -0.88 4.75 -22.43
N ASN A 18 -1.77 5.20 -21.56
CA ASN A 18 -1.37 5.76 -20.28
C ASN A 18 -0.71 4.72 -19.38
N VAL A 19 -1.19 3.48 -19.41
CA VAL A 19 -0.56 2.35 -18.70
C VAL A 19 0.86 2.11 -19.22
N LEU A 20 1.05 1.98 -20.53
CA LEU A 20 2.37 1.75 -21.12
C LEU A 20 3.35 2.90 -20.79
N HIS A 21 2.88 4.13 -20.85
CA HIS A 21 3.66 5.29 -20.40
C HIS A 21 3.99 5.21 -18.92
N GLY A 22 3.02 4.79 -18.08
CA GLY A 22 3.22 4.58 -16.65
C GLY A 22 4.27 3.52 -16.34
N LEU A 23 4.25 2.39 -17.04
CA LEU A 23 5.27 1.35 -16.90
C LEU A 23 6.67 1.87 -17.24
N SER A 24 6.80 2.67 -18.31
CA SER A 24 8.06 3.32 -18.68
C SER A 24 8.57 4.26 -17.55
N MET A 25 7.69 5.08 -16.99
CA MET A 25 8.05 6.02 -15.91
C MET A 25 8.41 5.31 -14.61
N GLU A 26 7.68 4.26 -14.24
CA GLU A 26 7.99 3.44 -13.04
C GLU A 26 9.30 2.68 -13.22
N TRP A 27 9.58 2.17 -14.43
CA TRP A 27 10.84 1.53 -14.76
C TRP A 27 12.01 2.49 -14.59
N GLU A 28 11.94 3.68 -15.16
CA GLU A 28 12.98 4.73 -15.02
C GLU A 28 13.17 5.11 -13.54
N HIS A 29 12.07 5.26 -12.81
CA HIS A 29 12.13 5.58 -11.39
C HIS A 29 12.76 4.44 -10.57
N ALA A 30 12.45 3.18 -10.88
CA ALA A 30 13.01 2.02 -10.17
C ALA A 30 14.53 1.87 -10.37
N LEU A 31 15.09 2.37 -11.46
CA LEU A 31 16.54 2.33 -11.69
C LEU A 31 17.35 3.16 -10.70
N TRP A 32 16.74 4.13 -10.01
CA TRP A 32 17.47 4.96 -9.03
C TRP A 32 18.00 4.20 -7.82
N VAL A 33 17.53 2.98 -7.57
CA VAL A 33 18.08 2.08 -6.55
C VAL A 33 19.44 1.49 -6.94
N LEU A 34 19.78 1.50 -8.23
CA LEU A 34 21.01 0.97 -8.81
C LEU A 34 22.11 2.05 -8.82
N ASP A 35 23.36 1.62 -8.74
CA ASP A 35 24.47 2.51 -9.02
C ASP A 35 24.58 2.84 -10.53
N GLU A 36 25.44 3.79 -10.87
CA GLU A 36 25.56 4.27 -12.24
C GLU A 36 26.05 3.19 -13.22
N ALA A 37 26.96 2.31 -12.79
CA ALA A 37 27.51 1.25 -13.63
C ALA A 37 26.44 0.19 -13.94
N GLU A 38 25.63 -0.18 -12.95
CA GLU A 38 24.49 -1.08 -13.11
C GLU A 38 23.41 -0.47 -14.01
N ARG A 39 23.04 0.81 -13.77
CA ARG A 39 22.06 1.52 -14.59
C ARG A 39 22.41 1.57 -16.07
N ARG A 40 23.68 1.82 -16.40
CA ARG A 40 24.16 1.85 -17.79
C ARG A 40 24.00 0.51 -18.51
N LYS A 41 24.00 -0.60 -17.78
CA LYS A 41 23.79 -1.95 -18.35
C LYS A 41 22.33 -2.25 -18.60
N MET A 42 21.41 -1.63 -17.84
CA MET A 42 19.96 -1.82 -17.98
C MET A 42 19.43 -1.06 -19.19
N LYS A 43 19.20 -1.77 -20.28
CA LYS A 43 18.63 -1.19 -21.51
C LYS A 43 17.14 -0.99 -21.36
N LYS A 44 16.63 0.21 -21.69
CA LYS A 44 15.19 0.47 -21.65
C LYS A 44 14.44 -0.53 -22.55
N PRO A 45 13.49 -1.31 -21.96
CA PRO A 45 12.75 -2.32 -22.71
C PRO A 45 11.58 -1.69 -23.47
N LEU A 46 11.06 -2.45 -24.43
CA LEU A 46 9.71 -2.22 -24.94
C LEU A 46 8.69 -2.70 -23.89
N PHE A 47 7.63 -1.95 -23.71
CA PHE A 47 6.51 -2.32 -22.83
C PHE A 47 5.31 -2.71 -23.69
N SER A 48 4.67 -3.84 -23.36
CA SER A 48 3.45 -4.27 -24.01
C SER A 48 2.43 -4.83 -23.03
N LEU A 49 1.15 -4.72 -23.40
CA LEU A 49 0.06 -5.40 -22.73
C LEU A 49 -0.39 -6.57 -23.58
N ARG A 50 -0.40 -7.77 -23.02
CA ARG A 50 -0.78 -8.99 -23.71
C ARG A 50 -1.85 -9.75 -22.96
N ASP A 51 -2.70 -10.47 -23.68
CA ASP A 51 -3.61 -11.42 -23.07
C ASP A 51 -2.81 -12.67 -22.71
N MET A 52 -2.62 -12.89 -21.41
CA MET A 52 -1.83 -14.00 -20.86
C MET A 52 -2.74 -14.87 -19.98
N GLY A 53 -2.68 -16.18 -20.12
CA GLY A 53 -3.51 -17.07 -19.32
C GLY A 53 -3.18 -17.00 -17.82
N THR A 54 -2.12 -17.70 -17.41
CA THR A 54 -1.73 -17.79 -15.99
C THR A 54 -0.61 -16.84 -15.57
N LYS A 55 0.10 -16.25 -16.53
CA LYS A 55 1.23 -15.36 -16.25
C LYS A 55 0.75 -13.92 -16.07
N LEU A 56 1.34 -13.21 -15.10
CA LEU A 56 1.07 -11.80 -14.84
C LEU A 56 2.03 -10.87 -15.60
N GLY A 57 3.25 -11.36 -15.89
CA GLY A 57 4.26 -10.66 -16.67
C GLY A 57 5.27 -11.60 -17.29
N THR A 58 6.12 -11.08 -18.16
CA THR A 58 7.26 -11.79 -18.74
C THR A 58 8.33 -10.81 -19.21
N TRP A 59 9.60 -11.14 -18.94
CA TRP A 59 10.77 -10.55 -19.59
C TRP A 59 11.19 -11.40 -20.78
N SER A 60 11.42 -10.78 -21.94
CA SER A 60 12.01 -11.42 -23.14
C SER A 60 13.33 -10.75 -23.49
N LYS A 61 14.42 -11.51 -23.38
CA LYS A 61 15.77 -11.07 -23.73
C LYS A 61 15.89 -10.76 -25.22
N GLU A 62 15.39 -11.66 -26.07
CA GLU A 62 15.51 -11.57 -27.53
C GLU A 62 14.84 -10.31 -28.07
N LYS A 63 13.71 -9.92 -27.47
CA LYS A 63 12.93 -8.75 -27.87
C LYS A 63 13.27 -7.50 -27.07
N ASN A 64 14.07 -7.63 -26.01
CA ASN A 64 14.27 -6.58 -25.01
C ASN A 64 12.90 -5.99 -24.57
N GLU A 65 11.97 -6.86 -24.15
CA GLU A 65 10.58 -6.50 -23.91
C GLU A 65 10.10 -6.99 -22.55
N ILE A 66 9.42 -6.12 -21.81
CA ILE A 66 8.60 -6.48 -20.65
C ILE A 66 7.14 -6.44 -21.06
N SER A 67 6.47 -7.59 -21.00
CA SER A 67 5.04 -7.71 -21.28
C SER A 67 4.28 -7.97 -19.99
N LEU A 68 3.17 -7.27 -19.76
CA LEU A 68 2.28 -7.49 -18.63
C LEU A 68 0.90 -7.96 -19.07
N ASN A 69 0.23 -8.71 -18.20
CA ASN A 69 -1.13 -9.19 -18.46
C ASN A 69 -2.11 -8.01 -18.51
N ARG A 70 -2.76 -7.80 -19.68
CA ARG A 70 -3.69 -6.71 -19.94
C ARG A 70 -4.84 -6.67 -18.95
N GLU A 71 -5.53 -7.80 -18.76
CA GLU A 71 -6.68 -7.90 -17.89
C GLU A 71 -6.31 -7.54 -16.44
N HIS A 72 -5.16 -8.06 -15.98
CA HIS A 72 -4.66 -7.78 -14.64
C HIS A 72 -4.38 -6.28 -14.45
N VAL A 73 -3.59 -5.67 -15.33
CA VAL A 73 -3.18 -4.25 -15.20
C VAL A 73 -4.36 -3.30 -15.28
N LEU A 74 -5.39 -3.61 -16.06
CA LEU A 74 -6.58 -2.75 -16.20
C LEU A 74 -7.56 -2.90 -15.03
N ASN A 75 -7.52 -3.98 -14.27
CA ASN A 75 -8.49 -4.28 -13.22
C ASN A 75 -7.90 -4.28 -11.80
N CYS A 76 -6.58 -4.26 -11.66
CA CYS A 76 -5.92 -4.30 -10.35
C CYS A 76 -5.36 -2.92 -9.94
N PRO A 77 -5.15 -2.70 -8.64
CA PRO A 77 -4.48 -1.50 -8.15
C PRO A 77 -3.06 -1.34 -8.70
N TRP A 78 -2.58 -0.10 -8.80
CA TRP A 78 -1.30 0.22 -9.41
C TRP A 78 -0.09 -0.37 -8.67
N ASP A 79 -0.17 -0.57 -7.36
CA ASP A 79 0.87 -1.24 -6.57
C ASP A 79 1.04 -2.72 -6.94
N ASP A 80 -0.05 -3.44 -7.29
CA ASP A 80 0.05 -4.80 -7.85
C ASP A 80 0.78 -4.79 -9.19
N THR A 81 0.43 -3.86 -10.08
CA THR A 81 1.11 -3.68 -11.38
C THR A 81 2.59 -3.36 -11.21
N ARG A 82 2.93 -2.48 -10.24
CA ARG A 82 4.31 -2.12 -9.92
C ARG A 82 5.09 -3.31 -9.35
N GLU A 83 4.48 -4.14 -8.52
CA GLU A 83 5.13 -5.36 -7.99
C GLU A 83 5.50 -6.33 -9.12
N ILE A 84 4.60 -6.52 -10.09
CA ILE A 84 4.87 -7.35 -11.28
C ILE A 84 5.98 -6.73 -12.12
N LEU A 85 5.93 -5.42 -12.38
CA LEU A 85 6.97 -4.73 -13.13
C LEU A 85 8.34 -4.92 -12.50
N LEU A 86 8.47 -4.74 -11.19
CA LEU A 86 9.73 -4.92 -10.47
C LEU A 86 10.22 -6.37 -10.54
N HIS A 87 9.32 -7.35 -10.56
CA HIS A 87 9.67 -8.75 -10.75
C HIS A 87 10.26 -9.00 -12.15
N GLU A 88 9.64 -8.47 -13.20
CA GLU A 88 10.16 -8.61 -14.58
C GLU A 88 11.46 -7.80 -14.77
N MET A 89 11.61 -6.66 -14.07
CA MET A 89 12.87 -5.92 -14.01
C MET A 89 13.97 -6.71 -13.30
N ALA A 90 13.65 -7.53 -12.31
CA ALA A 90 14.63 -8.41 -11.68
C ALA A 90 15.11 -9.50 -12.65
N HIS A 91 14.23 -10.04 -13.50
CA HIS A 91 14.65 -10.92 -14.60
C HIS A 91 15.56 -10.19 -15.60
N GLN A 92 15.19 -8.97 -15.99
CA GLN A 92 16.02 -8.13 -16.86
C GLN A 92 17.39 -7.84 -16.24
N TYR A 93 17.44 -7.49 -14.95
CA TYR A 93 18.68 -7.22 -14.24
C TYR A 93 19.55 -8.49 -14.12
N ALA A 94 18.96 -9.64 -13.81
CA ALA A 94 19.68 -10.90 -13.75
C ALA A 94 20.32 -11.25 -15.11
N ASP A 95 19.61 -10.98 -16.20
CA ASP A 95 20.11 -11.21 -17.56
C ASP A 95 21.17 -10.19 -18.00
N GLN A 96 20.89 -8.88 -17.89
CA GLN A 96 21.72 -7.82 -18.46
C GLN A 96 22.92 -7.42 -17.57
N VAL A 97 22.79 -7.57 -16.25
CA VAL A 97 23.80 -7.12 -15.28
C VAL A 97 24.56 -8.29 -14.65
N LEU A 98 23.84 -9.36 -14.26
CA LEU A 98 24.43 -10.53 -13.59
C LEU A 98 24.79 -11.67 -14.56
N HIS A 99 24.37 -11.59 -15.82
CA HIS A 99 24.67 -12.59 -16.87
C HIS A 99 24.20 -14.01 -16.49
N SER A 100 22.97 -14.17 -16.02
CA SER A 100 22.37 -15.41 -15.50
C SER A 100 22.10 -16.51 -16.54
N GLN A 101 22.91 -16.57 -17.60
CA GLN A 101 22.75 -17.57 -18.69
C GLN A 101 22.95 -18.98 -18.14
N GLY A 102 21.99 -19.87 -18.44
CA GLY A 102 22.04 -21.27 -18.00
C GLY A 102 21.50 -21.55 -16.59
N GLU A 103 21.06 -20.53 -15.87
CA GLU A 103 20.43 -20.70 -14.56
C GLU A 103 18.90 -20.83 -14.68
N ALA A 104 18.28 -21.54 -13.73
CA ALA A 104 16.83 -21.59 -13.64
C ALA A 104 16.22 -20.17 -13.49
N PRO A 105 15.06 -19.86 -14.08
CA PRO A 105 14.48 -18.52 -14.10
C PRO A 105 14.36 -17.83 -12.74
N HIS A 106 14.16 -18.60 -11.66
CA HIS A 106 14.05 -18.08 -10.27
C HIS A 106 15.20 -18.60 -9.38
N GLY A 107 16.38 -18.82 -9.96
CA GLY A 107 17.59 -19.29 -9.31
C GLY A 107 18.24 -18.26 -8.36
N PRO A 108 19.44 -18.55 -7.85
CA PRO A 108 20.18 -17.67 -6.94
C PRO A 108 20.43 -16.26 -7.49
N LEU A 109 20.81 -16.12 -8.77
CA LEU A 109 21.07 -14.82 -9.39
C LEU A 109 19.76 -13.99 -9.51
N PHE A 110 18.65 -14.62 -9.86
CA PHE A 110 17.36 -13.94 -9.82
C PHE A 110 17.00 -13.45 -8.41
N ARG A 111 17.22 -14.26 -7.37
CA ARG A 111 16.96 -13.82 -5.99
C ARG A 111 17.86 -12.65 -5.59
N LYS A 112 19.14 -12.67 -6.01
CA LYS A 112 20.06 -11.54 -5.83
C LYS A 112 19.55 -10.30 -6.57
N ALA A 113 19.05 -10.47 -7.80
CA ALA A 113 18.43 -9.40 -8.58
C ALA A 113 17.20 -8.82 -7.88
N CYS A 114 16.30 -9.66 -7.35
CA CYS A 114 15.14 -9.21 -6.57
C CYS A 114 15.55 -8.36 -5.36
N LEU A 115 16.54 -8.80 -4.59
CA LEU A 115 17.06 -8.03 -3.47
C LEU A 115 17.59 -6.68 -3.93
N ARG A 116 18.36 -6.64 -5.02
CA ARG A 116 18.97 -5.42 -5.56
C ARG A 116 17.91 -4.45 -6.11
N MET A 117 16.88 -4.98 -6.79
CA MET A 117 15.76 -4.21 -7.36
C MET A 117 14.64 -3.94 -6.36
N ARG A 118 14.78 -4.38 -5.10
CA ARG A 118 13.71 -4.28 -4.08
C ARG A 118 12.40 -4.95 -4.51
N ALA A 119 12.51 -5.97 -5.35
CA ALA A 119 11.40 -6.81 -5.80
C ALA A 119 11.15 -7.95 -4.81
N ASN A 120 9.97 -8.55 -4.87
CA ASN A 120 9.63 -9.70 -4.05
C ASN A 120 10.24 -10.98 -4.64
N PRO A 121 11.18 -11.66 -3.98
CA PRO A 121 11.81 -12.87 -4.51
C PRO A 121 10.88 -14.11 -4.48
N SER A 122 9.79 -14.05 -3.73
CA SER A 122 8.83 -15.15 -3.59
C SER A 122 7.79 -15.20 -4.71
N ALA A 123 7.88 -14.29 -5.69
CA ALA A 123 7.00 -14.24 -6.83
C ALA A 123 7.33 -15.38 -7.82
N THR A 124 6.80 -16.58 -7.61
CA THR A 124 6.81 -17.67 -8.60
C THR A 124 5.54 -17.64 -9.45
N GLY A 125 5.55 -18.11 -10.69
CA GLY A 125 4.51 -17.94 -11.73
C GLY A 125 3.03 -18.22 -11.39
N HIS A 126 2.71 -18.60 -10.17
CA HIS A 126 1.37 -18.66 -9.58
C HIS A 126 1.23 -17.69 -8.40
N VAL A 127 1.89 -16.54 -8.47
CA VAL A 127 1.94 -15.60 -7.35
C VAL A 127 0.61 -14.92 -7.20
N ARG A 128 0.08 -15.08 -6.01
CA ARG A 128 -1.02 -14.22 -5.55
C ARG A 128 -0.54 -12.78 -5.51
N THR A 129 -1.30 -11.90 -6.14
CA THR A 129 -1.03 -10.47 -6.09
C THR A 129 -0.98 -9.96 -4.66
N LEU A 130 -0.39 -8.80 -4.44
CA LEU A 130 -0.35 -8.16 -3.13
C LEU A 130 -1.75 -8.07 -2.51
N HIS A 131 -2.75 -7.67 -3.30
CA HIS A 131 -4.14 -7.54 -2.84
C HIS A 131 -4.83 -8.89 -2.62
N GLU A 132 -4.49 -9.93 -3.38
CA GLU A 132 -4.96 -11.30 -3.10
C GLU A 132 -4.36 -11.85 -1.81
N ARG A 133 -3.07 -11.61 -1.56
CA ARG A 133 -2.42 -11.94 -0.28
C ARG A 133 -3.12 -11.25 0.89
N LEU A 134 -3.61 -10.03 0.70
CA LEU A 134 -4.39 -9.31 1.70
C LEU A 134 -5.82 -9.88 1.87
N ARG A 135 -6.43 -10.43 0.80
CA ARG A 135 -7.80 -10.99 0.82
C ARG A 135 -7.92 -12.41 1.36
N ASP A 136 -6.81 -13.10 1.55
CA ASP A 136 -6.83 -14.50 2.03
C ASP A 136 -7.82 -14.70 3.17
N LYS A 137 -8.65 -15.75 3.00
CA LYS A 137 -9.66 -16.11 3.98
C LYS A 137 -9.02 -16.44 5.33
N PRO A 138 -9.69 -16.09 6.43
CA PRO A 138 -9.21 -16.38 7.76
C PRO A 138 -9.06 -17.89 7.96
N ARG A 139 -7.85 -18.35 8.17
CA ARG A 139 -7.54 -19.74 8.49
C ARG A 139 -7.23 -19.98 9.97
N ASP A 140 -7.14 -18.90 10.79
CA ASP A 140 -6.60 -18.99 12.13
C ASP A 140 -7.43 -18.24 13.18
N ARG A 141 -7.28 -18.63 14.46
CA ARG A 141 -7.88 -17.97 15.65
C ARG A 141 -7.67 -16.47 15.68
N HIS A 142 -6.58 -16.01 15.11
CA HIS A 142 -6.19 -14.59 15.02
C HIS A 142 -7.05 -13.76 14.06
N ASP A 143 -7.68 -14.38 13.07
CA ASP A 143 -8.56 -13.67 12.13
C ASP A 143 -9.92 -13.30 12.75
N ARG A 144 -10.35 -14.03 13.81
CA ARG A 144 -11.52 -13.63 14.60
C ARG A 144 -11.38 -12.25 15.21
N HIS A 145 -10.16 -11.87 15.54
CA HIS A 145 -9.85 -10.57 16.13
C HIS A 145 -9.90 -9.46 15.07
N LEU A 146 -9.39 -9.72 13.87
CA LEU A 146 -9.55 -8.82 12.74
C LEU A 146 -11.04 -8.60 12.43
N MET A 147 -11.83 -9.66 12.41
CA MET A 147 -13.28 -9.55 12.21
C MET A 147 -13.95 -8.76 13.34
N ARG A 148 -13.51 -8.96 14.59
CA ARG A 148 -14.04 -8.20 15.74
C ARG A 148 -13.68 -6.72 15.66
N ILE A 149 -12.44 -6.39 15.24
CA ILE A 149 -12.00 -5.01 15.00
C ILE A 149 -12.84 -4.38 13.90
N LYS A 150 -13.01 -5.05 12.76
CA LYS A 150 -13.85 -4.58 11.65
C LYS A 150 -15.30 -4.36 12.09
N LYS A 151 -15.88 -5.29 12.87
CA LYS A 151 -17.23 -5.14 13.41
C LYS A 151 -17.36 -3.96 14.37
N LEU A 152 -16.37 -3.74 15.25
CA LEU A 152 -16.35 -2.57 16.13
C LEU A 152 -16.25 -1.26 15.33
N MET A 153 -15.45 -1.24 14.28
CA MET A 153 -15.32 -0.07 13.42
C MET A 153 -16.56 0.16 12.52
N SER A 154 -17.23 -0.90 12.06
CA SER A 154 -18.49 -0.73 11.33
C SER A 154 -19.62 -0.16 12.21
N LEU A 155 -19.61 -0.46 13.50
CA LEU A 155 -20.50 0.19 14.48
C LEU A 155 -20.17 1.68 14.66
N ALA A 156 -18.92 2.07 14.40
CA ALA A 156 -18.48 3.46 14.42
C ALA A 156 -18.92 4.26 13.18
N GLU A 157 -19.49 3.64 12.16
CA GLU A 157 -20.17 4.31 11.04
C GLU A 157 -21.54 4.91 11.48
N SER A 158 -21.93 4.71 12.76
CA SER A 158 -23.11 5.37 13.33
C SER A 158 -22.95 6.89 13.21
N LYS A 159 -24.06 7.59 13.05
CA LYS A 159 -24.09 9.06 12.97
C LYS A 159 -23.60 9.75 14.25
N ASN A 160 -23.41 8.99 15.32
CA ASN A 160 -22.99 9.47 16.60
C ASN A 160 -21.45 9.49 16.72
N ARG A 161 -20.87 10.69 16.78
CA ARG A 161 -19.44 10.93 16.90
C ARG A 161 -18.81 10.19 18.10
N ASN A 162 -19.51 10.17 19.25
CA ASN A 162 -19.00 9.53 20.47
C ASN A 162 -18.89 8.01 20.32
N GLU A 163 -19.85 7.38 19.63
CA GLU A 163 -19.80 5.94 19.32
C GLU A 163 -18.68 5.61 18.35
N ALA A 164 -18.48 6.43 17.31
CA ALA A 164 -17.39 6.28 16.36
C ALA A 164 -16.04 6.32 17.05
N GLU A 165 -15.82 7.33 17.87
CA GLU A 165 -14.60 7.49 18.63
C GLU A 165 -14.37 6.36 19.66
N ALA A 166 -15.43 5.91 20.36
CA ALA A 166 -15.34 4.79 21.31
C ALA A 166 -14.99 3.46 20.61
N ALA A 167 -15.56 3.23 19.41
CA ALA A 167 -15.29 2.03 18.62
C ALA A 167 -13.86 2.02 18.06
N MET A 168 -13.34 3.15 17.57
CA MET A 168 -11.95 3.28 17.15
C MET A 168 -10.98 3.02 18.31
N ALA A 169 -11.25 3.58 19.46
CA ALA A 169 -10.43 3.39 20.65
C ALA A 169 -10.42 1.91 21.12
N LYS A 170 -11.56 1.22 21.07
CA LYS A 170 -11.65 -0.20 21.42
C LYS A 170 -10.95 -1.09 20.39
N ALA A 171 -11.02 -0.73 19.11
CA ALA A 171 -10.27 -1.40 18.04
C ALA A 171 -8.76 -1.26 18.27
N HIS A 172 -8.28 -0.05 18.59
CA HIS A 172 -6.87 0.20 18.92
C HIS A 172 -6.41 -0.63 20.14
N ASP A 173 -7.19 -0.69 21.23
CA ASP A 173 -6.87 -1.50 22.41
C ASP A 173 -6.70 -2.98 22.08
N LEU A 174 -7.57 -3.51 21.21
CA LEU A 174 -7.46 -4.88 20.75
C LEU A 174 -6.18 -5.08 19.92
N MET A 175 -5.86 -4.16 19.01
CA MET A 175 -4.63 -4.24 18.23
C MET A 175 -3.38 -4.22 19.08
N LYS A 176 -3.31 -3.30 20.07
CA LYS A 176 -2.18 -3.20 20.99
C LYS A 176 -1.96 -4.50 21.74
N LYS A 177 -3.02 -5.11 22.27
CA LYS A 177 -2.95 -6.42 22.94
C LYS A 177 -2.39 -7.51 22.02
N TYR A 178 -2.76 -7.50 20.75
CA TYR A 178 -2.28 -8.48 19.77
C TYR A 178 -0.84 -8.28 19.35
N ASN A 179 -0.43 -7.04 19.10
CA ASN A 179 0.95 -6.76 18.72
C ASN A 179 1.92 -7.11 19.83
N LEU A 180 1.57 -6.85 21.09
CA LEU A 180 2.36 -7.29 22.25
C LEU A 180 2.52 -8.81 22.30
N GLN A 181 1.47 -9.58 22.03
CA GLN A 181 1.56 -11.05 21.96
C GLN A 181 2.42 -11.55 20.81
N LEU A 182 2.41 -10.85 19.68
CA LEU A 182 3.25 -11.19 18.52
C LEU A 182 4.73 -10.90 18.77
N LEU A 183 5.04 -9.85 19.53
CA LEU A 183 6.40 -9.47 19.87
C LEU A 183 7.07 -10.48 20.80
N THR A 184 6.30 -11.06 21.71
CA THR A 184 6.77 -12.09 22.66
C THR A 184 6.95 -13.48 22.01
N GLN A 185 6.34 -13.74 20.85
CA GLN A 185 6.37 -15.04 20.16
C GLN A 185 7.38 -15.06 19.00
N SER A 186 8.59 -14.60 19.17
CA SER A 186 9.74 -14.48 18.23
C SER A 186 9.74 -15.42 17.01
N ARG A 187 8.74 -15.38 16.13
CA ARG A 187 8.70 -16.09 14.85
C ARG A 187 8.85 -15.09 13.71
N SER A 188 9.47 -15.53 12.62
CA SER A 188 9.62 -14.73 11.39
C SER A 188 8.28 -14.12 10.97
N ARG A 189 8.23 -12.79 10.86
CA ARG A 189 7.03 -12.05 10.45
C ARG A 189 7.15 -11.70 8.98
N GLU A 190 6.08 -11.92 8.24
CA GLU A 190 5.98 -11.42 6.88
C GLU A 190 5.57 -9.94 6.93
N PHE A 191 6.49 -9.06 6.55
CA PHE A 191 6.20 -7.64 6.31
C PHE A 191 5.80 -7.44 4.87
N ILE A 192 4.85 -6.54 4.65
CA ILE A 192 4.39 -6.15 3.33
C ILE A 192 4.20 -4.64 3.29
N SER A 193 4.28 -4.07 2.09
CA SER A 193 4.01 -2.65 1.82
C SER A 193 2.87 -2.55 0.83
N VAL A 194 1.96 -1.61 1.05
CA VAL A 194 0.79 -1.38 0.17
C VAL A 194 0.52 0.10 0.02
N PHE A 195 -0.01 0.49 -1.13
CA PHE A 195 -0.52 1.84 -1.31
C PHE A 195 -1.86 2.01 -0.60
N VAL A 196 -2.03 3.13 0.09
CA VAL A 196 -3.32 3.53 0.66
C VAL A 196 -3.80 4.82 0.00
N GLY A 197 -4.98 4.74 -0.56
CA GLY A 197 -5.51 5.78 -1.45
C GLY A 197 -5.01 5.63 -2.88
N LYS A 198 -5.21 6.69 -3.67
CA LYS A 198 -4.79 6.74 -5.06
C LYS A 198 -3.56 7.64 -5.22
N PRO A 199 -2.64 7.33 -6.14
CA PRO A 199 -1.61 8.26 -6.54
C PRO A 199 -2.22 9.60 -6.99
N ALA A 200 -1.62 10.72 -6.58
CA ALA A 200 -2.07 12.05 -6.94
C ALA A 200 -0.90 13.01 -7.11
N LEU A 201 -1.08 14.04 -7.94
CA LEU A 201 -0.07 15.08 -8.13
C LEU A 201 0.03 15.98 -6.89
N ARG A 202 -1.05 16.09 -6.13
CA ARG A 202 -1.13 16.91 -4.92
C ARG A 202 -2.04 16.22 -3.90
N HIS A 203 -1.62 16.21 -2.65
CA HIS A 203 -2.40 15.72 -1.52
C HIS A 203 -2.86 16.88 -0.65
N PHE A 204 -4.08 16.80 -0.13
CA PHE A 204 -4.61 17.74 0.84
C PHE A 204 -4.07 17.45 2.24
N ARG A 205 -4.15 18.42 3.13
CA ARG A 205 -3.60 18.35 4.49
C ARG A 205 -4.11 17.16 5.29
N GLU A 206 -5.39 16.84 5.20
CA GLU A 206 -6.01 15.74 5.90
C GLU A 206 -5.33 14.39 5.65
N PHE A 207 -4.79 14.14 4.46
CA PHE A 207 -4.10 12.87 4.16
C PHE A 207 -2.80 12.70 4.96
N TYR A 208 -2.08 13.78 5.25
CA TYR A 208 -0.90 13.74 6.11
C TYR A 208 -1.28 13.46 7.57
N TYR A 209 -2.38 14.04 8.05
CA TYR A 209 -2.90 13.76 9.39
C TYR A 209 -3.39 12.32 9.54
N ILE A 210 -4.05 11.77 8.50
CA ILE A 210 -4.43 10.35 8.47
C ILE A 210 -3.18 9.46 8.45
N ALA A 211 -2.15 9.80 7.67
CA ALA A 211 -0.90 9.05 7.65
C ALA A 211 -0.25 9.00 9.06
N ASN A 212 -0.19 10.15 9.76
CA ASN A 212 0.31 10.20 11.14
C ASN A 212 -0.54 9.35 12.08
N LEU A 213 -1.88 9.46 11.99
CA LEU A 213 -2.79 8.61 12.78
C LEU A 213 -2.51 7.12 12.60
N LEU A 214 -2.26 6.68 11.36
CA LEU A 214 -1.95 5.28 11.08
C LEU A 214 -0.61 4.86 11.67
N GLN A 215 0.41 5.69 11.56
CA GLN A 215 1.75 5.41 12.09
C GLN A 215 1.76 5.40 13.62
N ASP A 216 1.11 6.37 14.25
CA ASP A 216 1.12 6.52 15.69
C ASP A 216 0.32 5.41 16.41
N TYR A 217 -0.74 4.89 15.78
CA TYR A 217 -1.70 4.02 16.49
C TYR A 217 -1.94 2.65 15.87
N TYR A 218 -1.43 2.36 14.65
CA TYR A 218 -1.79 1.12 13.94
C TYR A 218 -0.59 0.24 13.57
N PHE A 219 0.59 0.47 14.18
CA PHE A 219 1.79 -0.36 14.06
C PHE A 219 2.23 -0.56 12.60
N VAL A 220 2.20 0.51 11.84
CA VAL A 220 2.69 0.60 10.47
C VAL A 220 3.61 1.79 10.33
N GLN A 221 4.54 1.73 9.39
CA GLN A 221 5.33 2.88 8.96
C GLN A 221 4.83 3.34 7.60
N GLY A 222 4.77 4.65 7.39
CA GLY A 222 4.26 5.25 6.17
C GLY A 222 5.28 6.15 5.50
N LEU A 223 5.40 6.01 4.18
CA LEU A 223 6.22 6.90 3.34
C LEU A 223 5.40 7.41 2.16
N TRP A 224 5.65 8.67 1.79
CA TRP A 224 5.11 9.25 0.57
C TRP A 224 6.05 8.91 -0.58
N VAL A 225 5.70 7.87 -1.33
CA VAL A 225 6.50 7.37 -2.45
C VAL A 225 6.00 7.92 -3.78
N SER A 226 6.91 7.99 -4.75
CA SER A 226 6.54 8.31 -6.13
C SER A 226 5.69 7.18 -6.72
N ALA A 227 4.63 7.55 -7.42
CA ALA A 227 3.78 6.60 -8.14
C ALA A 227 3.09 7.30 -9.31
N TYR A 228 2.83 6.56 -10.37
CA TYR A 228 2.23 7.10 -11.57
C TYR A 228 0.73 7.39 -11.38
N VAL A 229 0.31 8.57 -11.81
CA VAL A 229 -1.10 9.03 -11.79
C VAL A 229 -1.70 8.77 -13.16
N LEU A 230 -2.36 7.64 -13.30
CA LEU A 230 -2.84 7.11 -14.58
C LEU A 230 -3.73 8.10 -15.35
N GLU A 231 -4.65 8.78 -14.67
CA GLU A 231 -5.58 9.75 -15.27
C GLU A 231 -4.89 11.05 -15.73
N LYS A 232 -3.67 11.31 -15.24
CA LYS A 232 -2.92 12.54 -15.53
C LYS A 232 -1.71 12.30 -16.42
N GLY A 233 -1.31 11.06 -16.63
CA GLY A 233 -0.13 10.72 -17.42
C GLY A 233 1.18 11.23 -16.83
N LYS A 234 1.29 11.36 -15.50
CA LYS A 234 2.44 11.96 -14.81
C LYS A 234 2.77 11.24 -13.52
N MET A 235 4.04 11.31 -13.11
CA MET A 235 4.43 10.90 -11.76
C MET A 235 3.85 11.86 -10.72
N GLY A 236 3.27 11.30 -9.68
CA GLY A 236 2.79 11.95 -8.49
C GLY A 236 3.31 11.24 -7.25
N ARG A 237 2.54 11.25 -6.18
CA ARG A 237 2.88 10.60 -4.91
C ARG A 237 1.68 9.83 -4.38
N VAL A 238 1.97 8.79 -3.58
CA VAL A 238 0.97 8.03 -2.83
C VAL A 238 1.53 7.68 -1.47
N LEU A 239 0.68 7.51 -0.47
CA LEU A 239 1.09 6.97 0.81
C LEU A 239 1.27 5.46 0.68
N GLU A 240 2.48 4.97 0.87
CA GLU A 240 2.78 3.55 1.02
C GLU A 240 2.94 3.25 2.53
N ILE A 241 2.17 2.30 3.05
CA ILE A 241 2.29 1.84 4.43
C ILE A 241 2.91 0.45 4.46
N SER A 242 3.85 0.26 5.38
CA SER A 242 4.59 -0.98 5.59
C SER A 242 4.37 -1.51 7.00
N GLY A 243 4.24 -2.83 7.13
CA GLY A 243 4.02 -3.46 8.41
C GLY A 243 3.71 -4.95 8.30
N ALA A 244 3.52 -5.60 9.44
CA ALA A 244 3.03 -6.98 9.44
C ALA A 244 1.68 -7.06 8.71
N ARG A 245 1.47 -8.12 7.91
CA ARG A 245 0.28 -8.31 7.06
C ARG A 245 -1.04 -7.96 7.77
N ARG A 246 -1.17 -8.30 9.05
CA ARG A 246 -2.37 -8.02 9.86
C ARG A 246 -2.56 -6.55 10.16
N ASN A 247 -1.47 -5.87 10.52
CA ASN A 247 -1.48 -4.44 10.80
C ASN A 247 -1.84 -3.66 9.52
N ILE A 248 -1.30 -4.07 8.39
CA ILE A 248 -1.65 -3.53 7.07
C ILE A 248 -3.14 -3.68 6.79
N LYS A 249 -3.73 -4.88 6.98
CA LYS A 249 -5.18 -5.10 6.79
C LYS A 249 -6.03 -4.15 7.64
N ILE A 250 -5.61 -3.90 8.87
CA ILE A 250 -6.34 -3.01 9.77
C ILE A 250 -6.11 -1.55 9.40
N ALA A 251 -4.86 -1.14 9.17
CA ALA A 251 -4.52 0.23 8.80
C ALA A 251 -5.22 0.65 7.48
N THR A 252 -5.25 -0.23 6.48
CA THR A 252 -5.99 0.00 5.22
C THR A 252 -7.49 0.15 5.48
N TYR A 253 -8.07 -0.67 6.35
CA TYR A 253 -9.48 -0.54 6.73
C TYR A 253 -9.74 0.78 7.46
N VAL A 254 -8.87 1.16 8.41
CA VAL A 254 -8.97 2.44 9.14
C VAL A 254 -8.86 3.63 8.19
N TYR A 255 -7.91 3.60 7.26
CA TYR A 255 -7.79 4.62 6.23
C TYR A 255 -9.09 4.82 5.46
N ALA A 256 -9.66 3.72 4.95
CA ALA A 256 -10.93 3.76 4.21
C ALA A 256 -12.10 4.24 5.10
N PHE A 257 -12.15 3.79 6.36
CA PHE A 257 -13.15 4.21 7.34
C PHE A 257 -13.07 5.71 7.61
N VAL A 258 -11.89 6.24 7.94
CA VAL A 258 -11.70 7.66 8.27
C VAL A 258 -12.12 8.54 7.08
N ASN A 259 -11.73 8.18 5.86
CA ASN A 259 -12.13 8.93 4.67
C ASN A 259 -13.65 8.93 4.47
N ARG A 260 -14.33 7.77 4.58
CA ARG A 260 -15.79 7.69 4.48
C ARG A 260 -16.47 8.49 5.59
N TYR A 261 -15.95 8.43 6.80
CA TYR A 261 -16.47 9.18 7.95
C TYR A 261 -16.36 10.68 7.72
N ILE A 262 -15.20 11.19 7.27
CA ILE A 262 -15.01 12.60 6.89
C ILE A 262 -16.04 13.02 5.85
N ASP A 263 -16.24 12.22 4.79
CA ASP A 263 -17.20 12.52 3.73
C ASP A 263 -18.65 12.54 4.24
N SER A 264 -19.00 11.63 5.11
CA SER A 264 -20.33 11.55 5.72
C SER A 264 -20.60 12.76 6.63
N GLN A 265 -19.66 13.07 7.52
CA GLN A 265 -19.77 14.18 8.47
C GLN A 265 -19.78 15.54 7.74
N TRP A 266 -18.95 15.69 6.70
CA TRP A 266 -18.95 16.90 5.87
C TRP A 266 -20.29 17.12 5.19
N ARG A 267 -20.86 16.07 4.58
CA ARG A 267 -22.20 16.15 3.96
C ARG A 267 -23.28 16.53 4.98
N ALA A 268 -23.23 15.97 6.18
CA ALA A 268 -24.18 16.32 7.24
C ALA A 268 -23.99 17.78 7.70
N TYR A 269 -22.73 18.22 7.89
CA TYR A 269 -22.40 19.57 8.32
C TYR A 269 -22.79 20.66 7.32
N THR A 270 -22.72 20.35 6.02
CA THR A 270 -22.99 21.32 4.94
C THR A 270 -24.41 21.28 4.41
N ARG A 271 -25.30 20.42 4.93
CA ARG A 271 -26.66 20.20 4.42
C ARG A 271 -27.42 21.51 4.23
N ASP A 272 -27.35 22.39 5.24
CA ASP A 272 -28.09 23.66 5.28
C ASP A 272 -27.14 24.88 5.18
N LYS A 273 -25.89 24.68 4.73
CA LYS A 273 -24.88 25.74 4.70
C LYS A 273 -24.21 25.82 3.32
N LYS A 274 -24.20 26.98 2.74
CA LYS A 274 -23.40 27.28 1.53
C LYS A 274 -21.94 27.52 1.93
N LEU A 275 -21.18 26.43 2.19
CA LEU A 275 -19.77 26.52 2.55
C LEU A 275 -18.87 26.29 1.33
N ASN A 276 -17.76 27.02 1.30
CA ASN A 276 -16.72 26.82 0.27
C ASN A 276 -16.09 25.43 0.44
N ARG A 277 -15.93 24.72 -0.68
CA ARG A 277 -15.33 23.38 -0.75
C ARG A 277 -13.92 23.31 -0.14
N HIS A 278 -13.17 24.42 -0.12
CA HIS A 278 -11.84 24.49 0.49
C HIS A 278 -11.87 24.27 2.01
N ARG A 279 -12.96 24.59 2.69
CA ARG A 279 -13.12 24.35 4.14
C ARG A 279 -13.25 22.87 4.52
N LYS A 280 -13.45 21.98 3.52
CA LYS A 280 -13.53 20.54 3.79
C LYS A 280 -12.21 20.00 4.36
N SER A 281 -11.06 20.49 3.88
CA SER A 281 -9.75 20.06 4.37
C SER A 281 -9.55 20.44 5.85
N ASP A 282 -9.90 21.67 6.24
CA ASP A 282 -9.78 22.10 7.64
C ASP A 282 -10.74 21.32 8.56
N PHE A 283 -11.98 21.09 8.10
CA PHE A 283 -12.93 20.25 8.80
C PHE A 283 -12.40 18.82 8.99
N ALA A 284 -11.83 18.23 7.93
CA ALA A 284 -11.27 16.88 7.95
C ALA A 284 -10.08 16.79 8.91
N VAL A 285 -9.18 17.77 8.89
CA VAL A 285 -8.05 17.86 9.85
C VAL A 285 -8.57 17.87 11.28
N GLY A 286 -9.54 18.73 11.60
CA GLY A 286 -10.12 18.79 12.95
C GLY A 286 -10.77 17.47 13.42
N LEU A 287 -11.37 16.69 12.48
CA LEU A 287 -11.89 15.36 12.80
C LEU A 287 -10.78 14.36 13.09
N VAL A 288 -9.73 14.31 12.27
CA VAL A 288 -8.60 13.40 12.47
C VAL A 288 -7.83 13.72 13.73
N GLU A 289 -7.59 14.99 14.04
CA GLU A 289 -7.00 15.45 15.32
C GLU A 289 -7.87 15.04 16.50
N GLY A 290 -9.19 15.16 16.39
CA GLY A 290 -10.12 14.69 17.41
C GLY A 290 -9.97 13.20 17.74
N PHE A 291 -9.80 12.36 16.71
CA PHE A 291 -9.51 10.94 16.86
C PHE A 291 -8.14 10.70 17.53
N SER A 292 -7.09 11.35 17.04
CA SER A 292 -5.73 11.23 17.59
C SER A 292 -5.68 11.64 19.06
N ASN A 293 -6.28 12.78 19.42
CA ASN A 293 -6.33 13.29 20.79
C ASN A 293 -7.07 12.33 21.74
N LYS A 294 -8.13 11.68 21.27
CA LYS A 294 -8.87 10.72 22.09
C LYS A 294 -8.08 9.43 22.32
N LEU A 295 -7.38 8.95 21.30
CA LEU A 295 -6.48 7.80 21.43
C LEU A 295 -5.33 8.12 22.41
N ALA A 296 -4.68 9.29 22.26
CA ALA A 296 -3.62 9.76 23.14
C ALA A 296 -4.06 9.88 24.61
N ARG A 297 -5.22 10.50 24.88
CA ARG A 297 -5.77 10.62 26.24
C ARG A 297 -6.01 9.26 26.89
N ARG A 298 -6.52 8.28 26.15
CA ARG A 298 -6.72 6.91 26.63
C ARG A 298 -5.42 6.20 26.93
N GLU A 299 -4.41 6.36 26.09
CA GLU A 299 -3.09 5.81 26.34
C GLU A 299 -2.48 6.40 27.62
N ASN A 300 -2.48 7.71 27.75
CA ASN A 300 -1.96 8.41 28.94
C ASN A 300 -2.69 7.99 30.22
N ALA A 301 -4.02 7.85 30.19
CA ALA A 301 -4.80 7.37 31.35
C ALA A 301 -4.44 5.93 31.74
N LYS A 302 -4.16 5.05 30.77
CA LYS A 302 -3.72 3.67 31.05
C LYS A 302 -2.31 3.61 31.61
N ILE A 303 -1.43 4.54 31.21
CA ILE A 303 -0.06 4.64 31.70
C ILE A 303 -0.05 5.15 33.14
N ALA A 304 -0.86 6.15 33.44
CA ALA A 304 -0.98 6.69 34.80
C ALA A 304 -1.43 5.62 35.82
N ASN A 305 -2.22 4.63 35.38
CA ASN A 305 -2.75 3.55 36.20
C ASN A 305 -1.86 2.29 36.26
N ARG A 306 -0.65 2.28 35.64
CA ARG A 306 0.27 1.12 35.60
C ARG A 306 1.58 1.47 36.33
N ALA A 307 2.14 0.48 37.04
CA ALA A 307 3.45 0.57 37.65
C ALA A 307 4.57 0.88 36.65
N SER A 308 5.65 1.48 37.09
CA SER A 308 6.70 2.15 36.30
C SER A 308 7.37 1.32 35.22
N GLU A 309 7.38 0.01 35.31
CA GLU A 309 8.05 -0.90 34.34
C GLU A 309 7.40 -0.93 32.96
N THR A 310 6.14 -0.49 32.85
CA THR A 310 5.38 -0.55 31.57
C THR A 310 5.48 0.77 30.78
N ARG A 311 6.12 1.82 31.30
CA ARG A 311 6.26 3.12 30.61
C ARG A 311 7.15 3.06 29.37
N ALA A 312 8.16 2.19 29.36
CA ALA A 312 9.10 2.04 28.23
C ALA A 312 8.48 1.39 26.97
N LEU A 313 7.28 0.79 27.09
CA LEU A 313 6.61 0.04 26.01
C LEU A 313 5.70 0.89 25.11
N ILE A 314 5.72 2.20 25.20
CA ILE A 314 4.67 3.07 24.64
C ILE A 314 4.92 3.50 23.20
N LYS A 315 6.17 3.54 22.76
CA LYS A 315 6.55 3.65 21.34
C LYS A 315 7.30 2.37 20.94
N PHE A 316 6.56 1.30 20.78
CA PHE A 316 7.16 0.07 20.30
C PHE A 316 7.34 0.19 18.77
N GLU A 317 8.49 0.66 18.36
CA GLU A 317 8.98 0.46 17.01
C GLU A 317 9.41 -1.01 16.91
N ASP A 318 8.81 -1.76 16.01
CA ASP A 318 9.23 -3.13 15.73
C ASP A 318 10.62 -3.07 15.02
N PRO A 319 11.72 -3.50 15.64
CA PRO A 319 13.05 -3.40 15.03
C PRO A 319 13.11 -4.09 13.65
N LEU A 320 12.41 -5.23 13.52
CA LEU A 320 12.34 -5.97 12.26
C LEU A 320 11.59 -5.19 11.16
N LEU A 321 10.62 -4.35 11.53
CA LEU A 321 9.99 -3.44 10.58
C LEU A 321 10.96 -2.35 10.16
N GLY A 322 11.78 -1.83 11.08
CA GLY A 322 12.83 -0.88 10.76
C GLY A 322 13.85 -1.45 9.76
N GLU A 323 14.31 -2.68 9.97
CA GLU A 323 15.20 -3.39 9.03
C GLU A 323 14.54 -3.60 7.67
N TYR A 324 13.27 -4.02 7.65
CA TYR A 324 12.49 -4.16 6.41
C TYR A 324 12.40 -2.84 5.65
N MET A 325 12.11 -1.73 6.35
CA MET A 325 12.04 -0.40 5.74
C MET A 325 13.40 0.04 5.18
N ALA A 326 14.49 -0.13 5.94
CA ALA A 326 15.84 0.20 5.49
C ALA A 326 16.27 -0.61 4.26
N HIS A 327 15.78 -1.85 4.13
CA HIS A 327 16.03 -2.66 2.94
C HIS A 327 15.16 -2.24 1.74
N ARG A 328 13.93 -1.81 1.99
CA ARG A 328 12.97 -1.47 0.93
C ARG A 328 13.18 -0.05 0.37
N TYR A 329 13.67 0.90 1.16
CA TYR A 329 13.82 2.32 0.80
C TYR A 329 15.24 2.81 0.97
#